data_e4fdb76cdd8a97c6fb95262ec346487c
#
_entry.id   e4fdb76cdd8a97c6fb95262ec346487c
#
_cell.length_a   1.000
_cell.length_b   1.000
_cell.length_c   1.000
_cell.angle_alpha   90.00
_cell.angle_beta   90.00
_cell.angle_gamma   90.00
#
_symmetry.space_group_name_H-M   'P 1'
#
loop_
_entity.id
_entity.type
_entity.pdbx_description
1 polymer ?
#
loop_
_entity_poly.entity_id
_entity_poly.type
_entity_poly.pdbx_seq_one_letter_code
_entity_poly.pdbx_strand_id
1 'polypeptide(L)'
;MVFSTPIFLFCFLVLTLLVYYLVPRGLRNVVLLCSSLFFYFWGERIFVLIMLLSTAIDYTHGLLVERCQKNGNDKGARWAVASSVIFNLALLFFFKYWDFIASSLQAIGLTFMPVLNTHLPIGISFYTFQTMSYTIDVYRGDARAQRNIINFGTFVTLFPQLIAGPIIKYKDLGDQIDSRTYSSERFASGVQIFMVGLGKKLLIANNVGMLWDTYKAMAPGDLTVAGAWLGVLAFTFQIYFDFSGYSDMATGLGLMLGFEFLANFNYPYISKSITEFWRRWHISLSTWFREYLYIPLGGNRCSKPRWMFNLLVVWAATGIWHGASWNYLLWGLYFFVLLMMEKFFLLNLLKKAPALVGHVYTLFFVLVSWAIFGLENFTQLTAYLKVMFGLGGVPLINGELGYYLSSYLPILCVAALASTPLGVSLYRRGSVRVQQVACTVLVVAGLVVCTAYLVDGTYNPFLYFRF
;
A
#
# COMPACT_ATOMS: atom_id res chain seq x y z
N MET A 1 -16.24 2.12 4.54
CA MET A 1 -16.24 0.89 5.38
C MET A 1 -14.81 0.35 5.42
N VAL A 2 -14.37 -0.31 6.50
CA VAL A 2 -13.00 -0.87 6.62
C VAL A 2 -13.10 -2.36 6.92
N PHE A 3 -12.17 -3.18 6.41
CA PHE A 3 -12.20 -4.64 6.60
C PHE A 3 -12.13 -5.06 8.07
N SER A 4 -11.42 -4.30 8.89
CA SER A 4 -11.31 -4.51 10.33
C SER A 4 -12.43 -3.80 11.11
N THR A 5 -13.69 -4.04 10.73
CA THR A 5 -14.86 -3.56 11.47
C THR A 5 -15.90 -4.68 11.62
N PRO A 6 -16.67 -4.74 12.75
CA PRO A 6 -17.70 -5.74 12.93
C PRO A 6 -18.76 -5.72 11.81
N ILE A 7 -19.18 -4.52 11.36
CA ILE A 7 -20.16 -4.36 10.27
C ILE A 7 -19.64 -5.00 8.98
N PHE A 8 -18.35 -4.84 8.66
CA PHE A 8 -17.77 -5.48 7.49
C PHE A 8 -17.79 -7.00 7.63
N LEU A 9 -17.27 -7.52 8.75
CA LEU A 9 -17.05 -8.95 8.94
C LEU A 9 -18.36 -9.75 9.02
N PHE A 10 -19.33 -9.26 9.80
CA PHE A 10 -20.51 -10.03 10.13
C PHE A 10 -21.76 -9.66 9.32
N CYS A 11 -21.76 -8.51 8.66
CA CYS A 11 -22.90 -8.10 7.84
C CYS A 11 -22.51 -8.03 6.36
N PHE A 12 -21.64 -7.09 5.99
CA PHE A 12 -21.35 -6.82 4.57
C PHE A 12 -20.72 -8.01 3.86
N LEU A 13 -19.66 -8.61 4.43
CA LEU A 13 -18.94 -9.72 3.81
C LEU A 13 -19.84 -10.95 3.69
N VAL A 14 -20.58 -11.29 4.76
CA VAL A 14 -21.47 -12.45 4.77
C VAL A 14 -22.57 -12.30 3.71
N LEU A 15 -23.26 -11.15 3.68
CA LEU A 15 -24.30 -10.87 2.70
C LEU A 15 -23.75 -10.88 1.26
N THR A 16 -22.59 -10.25 1.05
CA THR A 16 -21.96 -10.21 -0.26
C THR A 16 -21.60 -11.61 -0.75
N LEU A 17 -20.97 -12.44 0.08
CA LEU A 17 -20.62 -13.81 -0.29
C LEU A 17 -21.87 -14.66 -0.52
N LEU A 18 -22.89 -14.54 0.33
CA LEU A 18 -24.14 -15.26 0.17
C LEU A 18 -24.79 -14.95 -1.18
N VAL A 19 -25.01 -13.68 -1.48
CA VAL A 19 -25.63 -13.25 -2.75
C VAL A 19 -24.74 -13.66 -3.93
N TYR A 20 -23.42 -13.46 -3.84
CA TYR A 20 -22.46 -13.80 -4.89
C TYR A 20 -22.49 -15.29 -5.31
N TYR A 21 -22.62 -16.19 -4.33
CA TYR A 21 -22.68 -17.63 -4.62
C TYR A 21 -24.07 -18.15 -4.98
N LEU A 22 -25.14 -17.46 -4.57
CA LEU A 22 -26.52 -17.82 -4.92
C LEU A 22 -26.89 -17.43 -6.36
N VAL A 23 -26.33 -16.34 -6.90
CA VAL A 23 -26.64 -15.91 -8.26
C VAL A 23 -25.95 -16.76 -9.33
N PRO A 24 -26.53 -16.86 -10.54
CA PRO A 24 -25.85 -17.45 -11.69
C PRO A 24 -24.52 -16.77 -11.99
N ARG A 25 -23.55 -17.53 -12.56
CA ARG A 25 -22.21 -17.03 -12.85
C ARG A 25 -22.18 -15.73 -13.65
N GLY A 26 -23.10 -15.57 -14.62
CA GLY A 26 -23.19 -14.35 -15.44
C GLY A 26 -23.56 -13.08 -14.67
N LEU A 27 -24.20 -13.20 -13.49
CA LEU A 27 -24.59 -12.06 -12.66
C LEU A 27 -23.56 -11.73 -11.55
N ARG A 28 -22.54 -12.54 -11.37
CA ARG A 28 -21.56 -12.36 -10.29
C ARG A 28 -20.80 -11.04 -10.37
N ASN A 29 -20.47 -10.56 -11.57
CA ASN A 29 -19.83 -9.27 -11.75
C ASN A 29 -20.78 -8.10 -11.42
N VAL A 30 -22.08 -8.24 -11.68
CA VAL A 30 -23.07 -7.25 -11.27
C VAL A 30 -23.13 -7.17 -9.73
N VAL A 31 -23.18 -8.32 -9.05
CA VAL A 31 -23.16 -8.37 -7.58
C VAL A 31 -21.89 -7.70 -7.04
N LEU A 32 -20.73 -8.02 -7.61
CA LEU A 32 -19.46 -7.40 -7.19
C LEU A 32 -19.45 -5.90 -7.42
N LEU A 33 -19.91 -5.43 -8.58
CA LEU A 33 -20.01 -4.00 -8.87
C LEU A 33 -20.92 -3.29 -7.86
N CYS A 34 -22.13 -3.81 -7.64
CA CYS A 34 -23.08 -3.23 -6.69
C CYS A 34 -22.55 -3.23 -5.26
N SER A 35 -21.98 -4.36 -4.81
CA SER A 35 -21.40 -4.46 -3.46
C SER A 35 -20.20 -3.52 -3.30
N SER A 36 -19.35 -3.39 -4.31
CA SER A 36 -18.20 -2.49 -4.28
C SER A 36 -18.60 -1.02 -4.26
N LEU A 37 -19.59 -0.64 -5.05
CA LEU A 37 -20.15 0.72 -5.03
C LEU A 37 -20.80 1.03 -3.69
N PHE A 38 -21.53 0.10 -3.09
CA PHE A 38 -22.09 0.25 -1.75
C PHE A 38 -20.98 0.38 -0.70
N PHE A 39 -19.95 -0.47 -0.76
CA PHE A 39 -18.80 -0.43 0.14
C PHE A 39 -18.10 0.94 0.11
N TYR A 40 -17.90 1.50 -1.09
CA TYR A 40 -17.26 2.80 -1.28
C TYR A 40 -18.19 3.94 -0.84
N PHE A 41 -19.47 3.91 -1.25
CA PHE A 41 -20.49 4.90 -0.87
C PHE A 41 -20.66 5.03 0.65
N TRP A 42 -20.55 3.92 1.38
CA TRP A 42 -20.64 3.93 2.85
C TRP A 42 -19.63 4.87 3.53
N GLY A 43 -18.43 5.02 2.95
CA GLY A 43 -17.37 5.89 3.47
C GLY A 43 -17.32 7.25 2.77
N GLU A 44 -17.44 7.26 1.45
CA GLU A 44 -17.12 8.39 0.59
C GLU A 44 -18.32 9.11 -0.01
N ARG A 45 -19.52 8.61 0.22
CA ARG A 45 -20.79 9.24 -0.23
C ARG A 45 -20.70 9.74 -1.68
N ILE A 46 -20.75 11.08 -1.87
CA ILE A 46 -20.80 11.73 -3.20
C ILE A 46 -19.56 11.45 -4.07
N PHE A 47 -18.40 11.12 -3.46
CA PHE A 47 -17.18 10.87 -4.22
C PHE A 47 -17.21 9.57 -5.04
N VAL A 48 -18.21 8.70 -4.82
CA VAL A 48 -18.49 7.58 -5.72
C VAL A 48 -18.74 8.04 -7.16
N LEU A 49 -19.32 9.24 -7.34
CA LEU A 49 -19.58 9.80 -8.66
C LEU A 49 -18.29 10.13 -9.42
N ILE A 50 -17.24 10.58 -8.71
CA ILE A 50 -15.93 10.85 -9.31
C ILE A 50 -15.28 9.55 -9.79
N MET A 51 -15.35 8.49 -8.98
CA MET A 51 -14.87 7.17 -9.37
C MET A 51 -15.62 6.62 -10.58
N LEU A 52 -16.96 6.76 -10.62
CA LEU A 52 -17.78 6.37 -11.78
C LEU A 52 -17.46 7.19 -13.02
N LEU A 53 -17.23 8.49 -12.88
CA LEU A 53 -16.83 9.38 -13.97
C LEU A 53 -15.47 8.95 -14.56
N SER A 54 -14.46 8.76 -13.70
CA SER A 54 -13.15 8.25 -14.11
C SER A 54 -13.29 6.89 -14.81
N THR A 55 -14.08 5.97 -14.26
CA THR A 55 -14.35 4.66 -14.87
C THR A 55 -14.96 4.80 -16.27
N ALA A 56 -15.98 5.64 -16.45
CA ALA A 56 -16.64 5.84 -17.75
C ALA A 56 -15.70 6.46 -18.78
N ILE A 57 -14.88 7.43 -18.38
CA ILE A 57 -13.90 8.07 -19.24
C ILE A 57 -12.86 7.05 -19.70
N ASP A 58 -12.25 6.29 -18.80
CA ASP A 58 -11.21 5.34 -19.19
C ASP A 58 -11.74 4.13 -19.97
N TYR A 59 -12.96 3.70 -19.66
CA TYR A 59 -13.67 2.74 -20.51
C TYR A 59 -13.78 3.21 -21.96
N THR A 60 -14.26 4.46 -22.17
CA THR A 60 -14.43 5.02 -23.51
C THR A 60 -13.09 5.25 -24.20
N HIS A 61 -12.05 5.68 -23.47
CA HIS A 61 -10.70 5.84 -24.02
C HIS A 61 -10.09 4.51 -24.43
N GLY A 62 -10.26 3.43 -23.65
CA GLY A 62 -9.79 2.10 -24.06
C GLY A 62 -10.42 1.63 -25.38
N LEU A 63 -11.73 1.82 -25.56
CA LEU A 63 -12.42 1.54 -26.82
C LEU A 63 -11.93 2.42 -27.95
N LEU A 64 -11.68 3.72 -27.70
CA LEU A 64 -11.18 4.66 -28.70
C LEU A 64 -9.76 4.30 -29.13
N VAL A 65 -8.88 3.94 -28.21
CA VAL A 65 -7.52 3.47 -28.50
C VAL A 65 -7.55 2.27 -29.44
N GLU A 66 -8.33 1.23 -29.10
CA GLU A 66 -8.45 0.02 -29.92
C GLU A 66 -9.02 0.34 -31.30
N ARG A 67 -10.05 1.20 -31.40
CA ARG A 67 -10.63 1.63 -32.69
C ARG A 67 -9.62 2.37 -33.54
N CYS A 68 -8.86 3.31 -32.96
CA CYS A 68 -7.83 4.03 -33.69
C CYS A 68 -6.74 3.10 -34.22
N GLN A 69 -6.28 2.14 -33.42
CA GLN A 69 -5.28 1.16 -33.84
C GLN A 69 -5.78 0.28 -34.97
N LYS A 70 -7.03 -0.23 -34.91
CA LYS A 70 -7.64 -1.04 -35.97
C LYS A 70 -7.77 -0.27 -37.30
N ASN A 71 -7.94 1.04 -37.23
CA ASN A 71 -8.04 1.91 -38.39
C ASN A 71 -6.67 2.43 -38.88
N GLY A 72 -5.54 1.98 -38.31
CA GLY A 72 -4.19 2.45 -38.64
C GLY A 72 -3.90 3.89 -38.21
N ASN A 73 -4.72 4.46 -37.32
CA ASN A 73 -4.55 5.85 -36.84
C ASN A 73 -3.74 5.88 -35.54
N ASP A 74 -2.42 5.68 -35.64
CA ASP A 74 -1.52 5.72 -34.47
C ASP A 74 -1.51 7.06 -33.75
N LYS A 75 -1.66 8.18 -34.47
CA LYS A 75 -1.74 9.51 -33.84
C LYS A 75 -2.99 9.63 -32.97
N GLY A 76 -4.14 9.18 -33.47
CA GLY A 76 -5.39 9.16 -32.72
C GLY A 76 -5.28 8.28 -31.45
N ALA A 77 -4.66 7.10 -31.56
CA ALA A 77 -4.44 6.21 -30.41
C ALA A 77 -3.55 6.87 -29.34
N ARG A 78 -2.46 7.53 -29.73
CA ARG A 78 -1.58 8.27 -28.81
C ARG A 78 -2.30 9.42 -28.10
N TRP A 79 -3.11 10.18 -28.81
CA TRP A 79 -3.90 11.26 -28.22
C TRP A 79 -4.97 10.73 -27.25
N ALA A 80 -5.61 9.61 -27.57
CA ALA A 80 -6.56 8.97 -26.68
C ALA A 80 -5.90 8.52 -25.35
N VAL A 81 -4.72 7.91 -25.40
CA VAL A 81 -3.98 7.58 -24.17
C VAL A 81 -3.56 8.83 -23.42
N ALA A 82 -3.00 9.81 -24.12
CA ALA A 82 -2.53 11.04 -23.49
C ALA A 82 -3.67 11.79 -22.78
N SER A 83 -4.86 11.90 -23.42
CA SER A 83 -6.02 12.56 -22.81
C SER A 83 -6.55 11.81 -21.59
N SER A 84 -6.58 10.46 -21.60
CA SER A 84 -6.91 9.64 -20.43
C SER A 84 -5.93 9.90 -19.28
N VAL A 85 -4.63 9.83 -19.54
CA VAL A 85 -3.59 10.10 -18.54
C VAL A 85 -3.69 11.51 -17.97
N ILE A 86 -3.84 12.54 -18.84
CA ILE A 86 -3.97 13.94 -18.41
C ILE A 86 -5.21 14.11 -17.52
N PHE A 87 -6.35 13.53 -17.91
CA PHE A 87 -7.59 13.63 -17.13
C PHE A 87 -7.41 13.01 -15.74
N ASN A 88 -6.86 11.78 -15.65
CA ASN A 88 -6.64 11.09 -14.39
C ASN A 88 -5.64 11.84 -13.49
N LEU A 89 -4.54 12.34 -14.06
CA LEU A 89 -3.58 13.14 -13.32
C LEU A 89 -4.15 14.50 -12.90
N ALA A 90 -5.03 15.14 -13.70
CA ALA A 90 -5.69 16.38 -13.33
C ALA A 90 -6.65 16.19 -12.16
N LEU A 91 -7.43 15.10 -12.15
CA LEU A 91 -8.27 14.74 -10.99
C LEU A 91 -7.43 14.51 -9.74
N LEU A 92 -6.36 13.72 -9.85
CA LEU A 92 -5.46 13.46 -8.74
C LEU A 92 -4.79 14.75 -8.25
N PHE A 93 -4.36 15.62 -9.16
CA PHE A 93 -3.80 16.93 -8.84
C PHE A 93 -4.79 17.79 -8.05
N PHE A 94 -6.02 17.90 -8.54
CA PHE A 94 -7.04 18.73 -7.91
C PHE A 94 -7.38 18.27 -6.49
N PHE A 95 -7.63 16.98 -6.29
CA PHE A 95 -8.06 16.49 -4.97
C PHE A 95 -6.91 16.26 -3.98
N LYS A 96 -5.71 15.94 -4.45
CA LYS A 96 -4.59 15.57 -3.57
C LYS A 96 -3.55 16.68 -3.44
N TYR A 97 -3.24 17.41 -4.50
CA TYR A 97 -2.07 18.29 -4.51
C TYR A 97 -2.41 19.79 -4.57
N TRP A 98 -3.63 20.16 -4.90
CA TRP A 98 -4.02 21.56 -5.02
C TRP A 98 -3.69 22.36 -3.76
N ASP A 99 -4.21 21.92 -2.61
CA ASP A 99 -4.04 22.67 -1.35
C ASP A 99 -2.59 22.67 -0.86
N PHE A 100 -1.85 21.59 -1.11
CA PHE A 100 -0.42 21.53 -0.80
C PHE A 100 0.39 22.56 -1.61
N ILE A 101 0.11 22.67 -2.90
CA ILE A 101 0.80 23.64 -3.77
C ILE A 101 0.36 25.06 -3.43
N ALA A 102 -0.94 25.30 -3.23
CA ALA A 102 -1.46 26.60 -2.84
C ALA A 102 -0.82 27.09 -1.53
N SER A 103 -0.79 26.23 -0.49
CA SER A 103 -0.17 26.56 0.79
C SER A 103 1.33 26.78 0.68
N SER A 104 2.03 25.99 -0.15
CA SER A 104 3.47 26.16 -0.38
C SER A 104 3.80 27.47 -1.10
N LEU A 105 2.98 27.88 -2.08
CA LEU A 105 3.11 29.15 -2.77
C LEU A 105 2.83 30.35 -1.84
N GLN A 106 1.78 30.24 -1.02
CA GLN A 106 1.45 31.26 -0.02
C GLN A 106 2.57 31.44 1.00
N ALA A 107 3.23 30.37 1.41
CA ALA A 107 4.37 30.44 2.34
C ALA A 107 5.56 31.26 1.79
N ILE A 108 5.68 31.41 0.46
CA ILE A 108 6.70 32.26 -0.19
C ILE A 108 6.13 33.58 -0.72
N GLY A 109 4.92 33.97 -0.29
CA GLY A 109 4.29 35.25 -0.63
C GLY A 109 3.47 35.27 -1.92
N LEU A 110 3.28 34.13 -2.61
CA LEU A 110 2.48 34.01 -3.84
C LEU A 110 1.04 33.58 -3.50
N THR A 111 0.10 34.53 -3.49
CA THR A 111 -1.28 34.31 -3.01
C THR A 111 -2.33 34.14 -4.12
N PHE A 112 -1.91 34.01 -5.39
CA PHE A 112 -2.83 33.90 -6.52
C PHE A 112 -3.63 32.59 -6.55
N MET A 113 -3.18 31.55 -5.85
CA MET A 113 -3.82 30.25 -5.77
C MET A 113 -4.49 30.08 -4.40
N PRO A 114 -5.83 30.00 -4.31
CA PRO A 114 -6.53 29.86 -3.04
C PRO A 114 -6.41 28.43 -2.49
N VAL A 115 -6.36 28.29 -1.17
CA VAL A 115 -6.54 26.99 -0.48
C VAL A 115 -8.03 26.70 -0.45
N LEU A 116 -8.43 25.54 -0.96
CA LEU A 116 -9.83 25.13 -1.12
C LEU A 116 -10.32 24.21 0.01
N ASN A 117 -9.41 23.65 0.80
CA ASN A 117 -9.68 22.62 1.82
C ASN A 117 -10.45 21.43 1.22
N THR A 118 -9.96 20.96 0.08
CA THR A 118 -10.58 19.84 -0.64
C THR A 118 -10.51 18.56 0.15
N HIS A 119 -11.63 17.83 0.25
CA HIS A 119 -11.62 16.48 0.82
C HIS A 119 -10.96 15.51 -0.16
N LEU A 120 -9.96 14.75 0.30
CA LEU A 120 -9.29 13.74 -0.50
C LEU A 120 -10.14 12.47 -0.58
N PRO A 121 -10.70 12.08 -1.75
CA PRO A 121 -11.46 10.84 -1.89
C PRO A 121 -10.57 9.62 -1.61
N ILE A 122 -10.98 8.76 -0.68
CA ILE A 122 -10.20 7.57 -0.32
C ILE A 122 -10.01 6.69 -1.55
N GLY A 123 -8.78 6.21 -1.76
CA GLY A 123 -8.44 5.32 -2.87
C GLY A 123 -8.25 6.00 -4.22
N ILE A 124 -8.38 7.34 -4.34
CA ILE A 124 -8.19 8.05 -5.62
C ILE A 124 -6.83 7.73 -6.26
N SER A 125 -5.77 7.66 -5.46
CA SER A 125 -4.43 7.32 -5.94
C SER A 125 -4.34 5.90 -6.51
N PHE A 126 -5.12 4.95 -5.95
CA PHE A 126 -5.14 3.55 -6.38
C PHE A 126 -5.94 3.35 -7.66
N TYR A 127 -7.22 3.81 -7.69
CA TYR A 127 -8.02 3.61 -8.89
C TYR A 127 -7.52 4.43 -10.08
N THR A 128 -6.92 5.61 -9.86
CA THR A 128 -6.23 6.37 -10.91
C THR A 128 -5.12 5.56 -11.57
N PHE A 129 -4.28 4.89 -10.78
CA PHE A 129 -3.22 4.02 -11.33
C PHE A 129 -3.77 2.79 -12.05
N GLN A 130 -4.87 2.23 -11.55
CA GLN A 130 -5.54 1.10 -12.21
C GLN A 130 -6.12 1.48 -13.56
N THR A 131 -6.89 2.57 -13.63
CA THR A 131 -7.53 3.02 -14.87
C THR A 131 -6.51 3.50 -15.89
N MET A 132 -5.46 4.23 -15.47
CA MET A 132 -4.35 4.60 -16.36
C MET A 132 -3.65 3.36 -16.91
N SER A 133 -3.44 2.31 -16.09
CA SER A 133 -2.80 1.08 -16.58
C SER A 133 -3.62 0.43 -17.69
N TYR A 134 -4.95 0.44 -17.58
CA TYR A 134 -5.82 -0.13 -18.61
C TYR A 134 -5.65 0.55 -19.97
N THR A 135 -5.76 1.87 -20.05
CA THR A 135 -5.63 2.58 -21.34
C THR A 135 -4.24 2.40 -21.95
N ILE A 136 -3.19 2.38 -21.12
CA ILE A 136 -1.81 2.14 -21.56
C ILE A 136 -1.60 0.69 -22.01
N ASP A 137 -2.12 -0.29 -21.28
CA ASP A 137 -2.01 -1.72 -21.62
C ASP A 137 -2.74 -2.02 -22.94
N VAL A 138 -3.92 -1.44 -23.18
CA VAL A 138 -4.64 -1.54 -24.46
C VAL A 138 -3.81 -0.93 -25.59
N TYR A 139 -3.21 0.26 -25.38
CA TYR A 139 -2.36 0.90 -26.37
C TYR A 139 -1.11 0.09 -26.73
N ARG A 140 -0.50 -0.56 -25.73
CA ARG A 140 0.68 -1.43 -25.93
C ARG A 140 0.33 -2.77 -26.59
N GLY A 141 -0.93 -3.14 -26.62
CA GLY A 141 -1.38 -4.47 -27.05
C GLY A 141 -1.20 -5.55 -25.97
N ASP A 142 -0.86 -5.15 -24.73
CA ASP A 142 -0.72 -6.05 -23.58
C ASP A 142 -2.09 -6.53 -23.05
N ALA A 143 -3.17 -5.82 -23.41
CA ALA A 143 -4.55 -6.16 -23.07
C ALA A 143 -5.53 -5.78 -24.20
N ARG A 144 -6.69 -6.44 -24.23
CA ARG A 144 -7.78 -6.06 -25.13
C ARG A 144 -8.69 -5.05 -24.46
N ALA A 145 -9.31 -4.15 -25.26
CA ALA A 145 -10.29 -3.23 -24.72
C ALA A 145 -11.53 -4.00 -24.21
N GLN A 146 -11.94 -3.73 -22.98
CA GLN A 146 -13.12 -4.35 -22.38
C GLN A 146 -14.40 -3.85 -23.05
N ARG A 147 -15.26 -4.76 -23.51
CA ARG A 147 -16.52 -4.44 -24.18
C ARG A 147 -17.70 -4.28 -23.23
N ASN A 148 -17.58 -4.85 -22.05
CA ASN A 148 -18.66 -4.84 -21.05
C ASN A 148 -18.32 -3.81 -19.96
N ILE A 149 -19.12 -2.76 -19.86
CA ILE A 149 -18.95 -1.69 -18.86
C ILE A 149 -19.09 -2.22 -17.42
N ILE A 150 -19.90 -3.27 -17.20
CA ILE A 150 -20.05 -3.90 -15.88
C ILE A 150 -18.73 -4.58 -15.48
N ASN A 151 -18.11 -5.31 -16.40
CA ASN A 151 -16.83 -5.98 -16.18
C ASN A 151 -15.72 -4.96 -15.91
N PHE A 152 -15.67 -3.88 -16.69
CA PHE A 152 -14.69 -2.81 -16.46
C PHE A 152 -14.96 -2.07 -15.13
N GLY A 153 -16.21 -1.73 -14.85
CA GLY A 153 -16.61 -1.15 -13.59
C GLY A 153 -16.23 -2.04 -12.40
N THR A 154 -16.47 -3.37 -12.51
CA THR A 154 -16.04 -4.33 -11.49
C THR A 154 -14.53 -4.30 -11.29
N PHE A 155 -13.73 -4.24 -12.36
CA PHE A 155 -12.27 -4.13 -12.26
C PHE A 155 -11.84 -2.90 -11.45
N VAL A 156 -12.39 -1.73 -11.78
CA VAL A 156 -11.98 -0.47 -11.13
C VAL A 156 -12.46 -0.40 -9.69
N THR A 157 -13.71 -0.82 -9.43
CA THR A 157 -14.35 -0.60 -8.12
C THR A 157 -14.19 -1.75 -7.14
N LEU A 158 -13.58 -2.87 -7.53
CA LEU A 158 -13.53 -4.12 -6.76
C LEU A 158 -13.07 -3.88 -5.32
N PHE A 159 -14.00 -4.02 -4.35
CA PHE A 159 -13.81 -3.59 -2.96
C PHE A 159 -12.59 -4.20 -2.25
N PRO A 160 -12.14 -5.45 -2.53
CA PRO A 160 -10.95 -5.98 -1.89
C PRO A 160 -9.68 -5.17 -2.17
N GLN A 161 -9.55 -4.61 -3.38
CA GLN A 161 -8.34 -3.88 -3.79
C GLN A 161 -8.47 -2.36 -3.72
N LEU A 162 -9.71 -1.82 -3.74
CA LEU A 162 -10.03 -0.43 -4.06
C LEU A 162 -9.33 0.59 -3.16
N ILE A 163 -9.23 0.35 -1.85
CA ILE A 163 -8.76 1.36 -0.89
C ILE A 163 -7.23 1.33 -0.73
N ALA A 164 -6.67 0.19 -0.39
CA ALA A 164 -5.23 -0.01 -0.17
C ALA A 164 -4.80 -1.46 -0.46
N GLY A 165 -5.51 -2.16 -1.32
CA GLY A 165 -5.10 -3.47 -1.82
C GLY A 165 -3.86 -3.37 -2.72
N PRO A 166 -3.35 -4.50 -3.22
CA PRO A 166 -2.33 -4.49 -4.27
C PRO A 166 -2.82 -3.65 -5.46
N ILE A 167 -1.95 -2.80 -6.03
CA ILE A 167 -2.26 -2.09 -7.29
C ILE A 167 -2.24 -3.11 -8.41
N ILE A 168 -3.43 -3.50 -8.86
CA ILE A 168 -3.58 -4.55 -9.88
C ILE A 168 -3.73 -3.88 -11.24
N LYS A 169 -2.87 -4.27 -12.19
CA LYS A 169 -2.93 -3.82 -13.57
C LYS A 169 -4.02 -4.57 -14.32
N TYR A 170 -4.62 -3.93 -15.31
CA TYR A 170 -5.71 -4.56 -16.08
C TYR A 170 -5.27 -5.87 -16.75
N LYS A 171 -4.06 -5.94 -17.31
CA LYS A 171 -3.51 -7.15 -17.94
C LYS A 171 -3.37 -8.34 -16.98
N ASP A 172 -3.24 -8.10 -15.66
CA ASP A 172 -3.10 -9.16 -14.66
C ASP A 172 -4.47 -9.72 -14.20
N LEU A 173 -5.55 -8.94 -14.34
CA LEU A 173 -6.89 -9.31 -13.83
C LEU A 173 -7.97 -9.43 -14.93
N GLY A 174 -7.77 -8.85 -16.10
CA GLY A 174 -8.79 -8.76 -17.15
C GLY A 174 -9.40 -10.12 -17.51
N ASP A 175 -8.57 -11.13 -17.76
CA ASP A 175 -9.04 -12.48 -18.08
C ASP A 175 -9.83 -13.11 -16.91
N GLN A 176 -9.44 -12.81 -15.67
CA GLN A 176 -10.14 -13.31 -14.48
C GLN A 176 -11.50 -12.60 -14.25
N ILE A 177 -11.67 -11.38 -14.75
CA ILE A 177 -12.96 -10.69 -14.72
C ILE A 177 -13.96 -11.41 -15.63
N ASP A 178 -13.51 -11.83 -16.80
CA ASP A 178 -14.36 -12.51 -17.78
C ASP A 178 -14.59 -13.98 -17.42
N SER A 179 -13.58 -14.67 -16.89
CA SER A 179 -13.65 -16.08 -16.56
C SER A 179 -12.84 -16.43 -15.31
N ARG A 180 -13.51 -16.92 -14.27
CA ARG A 180 -12.92 -17.30 -12.99
C ARG A 180 -13.16 -18.76 -12.65
N THR A 181 -12.16 -19.37 -12.00
CA THR A 181 -12.27 -20.72 -11.45
C THR A 181 -12.57 -20.65 -9.94
N TYR A 182 -13.43 -21.54 -9.49
CA TYR A 182 -13.85 -21.64 -8.08
C TYR A 182 -13.52 -23.02 -7.55
N SER A 183 -12.93 -23.09 -6.36
CA SER A 183 -12.77 -24.34 -5.63
C SER A 183 -12.92 -24.11 -4.13
N SER A 184 -13.35 -25.13 -3.40
CA SER A 184 -13.42 -25.09 -1.93
C SER A 184 -12.04 -24.86 -1.30
N GLU A 185 -10.98 -25.38 -1.90
CA GLU A 185 -9.60 -25.21 -1.45
C GLU A 185 -9.15 -23.75 -1.57
N ARG A 186 -9.45 -23.10 -2.70
CA ARG A 186 -9.15 -21.66 -2.87
C ARG A 186 -9.93 -20.82 -1.89
N PHE A 187 -11.20 -21.14 -1.69
CA PHE A 187 -12.03 -20.43 -0.69
C PHE A 187 -11.46 -20.59 0.72
N ALA A 188 -11.11 -21.81 1.16
CA ALA A 188 -10.52 -22.07 2.45
C ALA A 188 -9.17 -21.37 2.63
N SER A 189 -8.31 -21.39 1.60
CA SER A 189 -7.05 -20.63 1.59
C SER A 189 -7.30 -19.12 1.70
N GLY A 190 -8.34 -18.62 1.03
CA GLY A 190 -8.76 -17.23 1.13
C GLY A 190 -9.16 -16.82 2.53
N VAL A 191 -9.96 -17.64 3.21
CA VAL A 191 -10.35 -17.43 4.63
C VAL A 191 -9.12 -17.43 5.53
N GLN A 192 -8.19 -18.38 5.34
CA GLN A 192 -6.96 -18.46 6.13
C GLN A 192 -6.09 -17.19 5.96
N ILE A 193 -5.86 -16.77 4.72
CA ILE A 193 -5.05 -15.58 4.43
C ILE A 193 -5.73 -14.31 4.98
N PHE A 194 -7.05 -14.21 4.85
CA PHE A 194 -7.83 -13.10 5.42
C PHE A 194 -7.66 -13.02 6.94
N MET A 195 -7.77 -14.17 7.65
CA MET A 195 -7.61 -14.21 9.10
C MET A 195 -6.20 -13.89 9.57
N VAL A 196 -5.16 -14.30 8.81
CA VAL A 196 -3.77 -13.89 9.08
C VAL A 196 -3.64 -12.37 8.92
N GLY A 197 -4.21 -11.79 7.85
CA GLY A 197 -4.21 -10.35 7.62
C GLY A 197 -4.92 -9.57 8.73
N LEU A 198 -6.09 -10.06 9.16
CA LEU A 198 -6.85 -9.46 10.26
C LEU A 198 -6.07 -9.51 11.58
N GLY A 199 -5.43 -10.64 11.89
CA GLY A 199 -4.55 -10.79 13.06
C GLY A 199 -3.35 -9.84 13.01
N LYS A 200 -2.67 -9.71 11.87
CA LYS A 200 -1.58 -8.74 11.68
C LYS A 200 -2.03 -7.31 12.02
N LYS A 201 -3.21 -6.93 11.54
CA LYS A 201 -3.79 -5.59 11.75
C LYS A 201 -4.16 -5.36 13.20
N LEU A 202 -4.99 -6.22 13.79
CA LEU A 202 -5.58 -5.99 15.11
C LEU A 202 -4.62 -6.32 16.25
N LEU A 203 -3.93 -7.47 16.15
CA LEU A 203 -3.13 -7.97 17.26
C LEU A 203 -1.71 -7.43 17.28
N ILE A 204 -1.15 -7.04 16.13
CA ILE A 204 0.21 -6.49 16.04
C ILE A 204 0.18 -5.00 15.75
N ALA A 205 -0.30 -4.58 14.57
CA ALA A 205 -0.17 -3.20 14.13
C ALA A 205 -0.84 -2.20 15.07
N ASN A 206 -2.07 -2.46 15.52
CA ASN A 206 -2.77 -1.55 16.43
C ASN A 206 -2.03 -1.43 17.78
N ASN A 207 -1.56 -2.54 18.35
CA ASN A 207 -0.88 -2.51 19.64
C ASN A 207 0.47 -1.76 19.59
N VAL A 208 1.33 -2.06 18.60
CA VAL A 208 2.61 -1.33 18.46
C VAL A 208 2.39 0.11 18.01
N GLY A 209 1.27 0.41 17.34
CA GLY A 209 0.88 1.75 16.94
C GLY A 209 0.62 2.69 18.12
N MET A 210 0.02 2.18 19.20
CA MET A 210 -0.15 2.97 20.44
C MET A 210 1.19 3.42 21.02
N LEU A 211 2.20 2.56 20.97
CA LEU A 211 3.54 2.91 21.43
C LEU A 211 4.18 4.01 20.56
N TRP A 212 4.00 3.91 19.22
CA TRP A 212 4.45 4.98 18.31
C TRP A 212 3.75 6.30 18.60
N ASP A 213 2.42 6.30 18.73
CA ASP A 213 1.66 7.54 18.98
C ASP A 213 2.06 8.18 20.30
N THR A 214 2.41 7.40 21.33
CA THR A 214 2.96 7.89 22.60
C THR A 214 4.27 8.65 22.38
N TYR A 215 5.26 8.02 21.74
CA TYR A 215 6.56 8.66 21.51
C TYR A 215 6.50 9.82 20.50
N LYS A 216 5.61 9.74 19.50
CA LYS A 216 5.38 10.81 18.55
C LYS A 216 4.78 12.06 19.21
N ALA A 217 3.94 11.89 20.22
CA ALA A 217 3.28 12.98 20.94
C ALA A 217 4.15 13.64 22.01
N MET A 218 5.23 12.99 22.45
CA MET A 218 6.15 13.56 23.46
C MET A 218 6.82 14.82 22.93
N ALA A 219 6.99 15.82 23.81
CA ALA A 219 7.82 16.97 23.49
C ALA A 219 9.28 16.54 23.31
N PRO A 220 10.05 17.19 22.42
CA PRO A 220 11.46 16.80 22.17
C PRO A 220 12.33 16.77 23.42
N GLY A 221 12.04 17.63 24.44
CA GLY A 221 12.77 17.66 25.70
C GLY A 221 12.48 16.49 26.65
N ASP A 222 11.34 15.85 26.50
CA ASP A 222 10.90 14.70 27.32
C ASP A 222 11.35 13.36 26.72
N LEU A 223 11.76 13.37 25.45
CA LEU A 223 12.26 12.18 24.76
C LEU A 223 13.66 11.81 25.26
N THR A 224 13.97 10.52 25.20
CA THR A 224 15.35 10.01 25.31
C THR A 224 15.83 9.50 23.97
N VAL A 225 17.14 9.38 23.76
CA VAL A 225 17.71 8.80 22.54
C VAL A 225 17.15 7.41 22.30
N ALA A 226 17.20 6.53 23.29
CA ALA A 226 16.69 5.16 23.18
C ALA A 226 15.17 5.10 23.02
N GLY A 227 14.43 6.01 23.67
CA GLY A 227 12.98 6.15 23.51
C GLY A 227 12.57 6.55 22.09
N ALA A 228 13.29 7.50 21.47
CA ALA A 228 13.05 7.90 20.10
C ALA A 228 13.27 6.72 19.11
N TRP A 229 14.33 5.92 19.29
CA TRP A 229 14.55 4.71 18.51
C TRP A 229 13.48 3.64 18.76
N LEU A 230 13.01 3.48 20.00
CA LEU A 230 11.92 2.55 20.33
C LEU A 230 10.60 2.96 19.66
N GLY A 231 10.28 4.25 19.66
CA GLY A 231 9.12 4.79 18.95
C GLY A 231 9.18 4.52 17.45
N VAL A 232 10.32 4.77 16.80
CA VAL A 232 10.51 4.49 15.37
C VAL A 232 10.47 2.98 15.07
N LEU A 233 11.01 2.14 15.95
CA LEU A 233 10.90 0.68 15.83
C LEU A 233 9.43 0.24 15.91
N ALA A 234 8.65 0.80 16.82
CA ALA A 234 7.22 0.54 16.92
C ALA A 234 6.48 0.95 15.63
N PHE A 235 6.77 2.14 15.08
CA PHE A 235 6.20 2.58 13.80
C PHE A 235 6.63 1.69 12.62
N THR A 236 7.87 1.21 12.63
CA THR A 236 8.38 0.28 11.62
C THR A 236 7.55 -1.00 11.57
N PHE A 237 7.21 -1.57 12.72
CA PHE A 237 6.31 -2.72 12.77
C PHE A 237 4.86 -2.32 12.46
N GLN A 238 4.37 -1.20 12.96
CA GLN A 238 3.02 -0.72 12.68
C GLN A 238 2.76 -0.60 11.18
N ILE A 239 3.58 0.15 10.45
CA ILE A 239 3.37 0.40 9.02
C ILE A 239 3.45 -0.91 8.20
N TYR A 240 4.32 -1.84 8.59
CA TYR A 240 4.43 -3.13 7.92
C TYR A 240 3.20 -4.01 8.16
N PHE A 241 2.81 -4.20 9.42
CA PHE A 241 1.69 -5.09 9.74
C PHE A 241 0.33 -4.48 9.41
N ASP A 242 0.18 -3.17 9.48
CA ASP A 242 -1.03 -2.46 9.02
C ASP A 242 -1.24 -2.68 7.52
N PHE A 243 -0.21 -2.40 6.72
CA PHE A 243 -0.33 -2.50 5.28
C PHE A 243 -0.27 -3.93 4.75
N SER A 244 0.65 -4.77 5.24
CA SER A 244 0.66 -6.18 4.83
C SER A 244 -0.59 -6.93 5.30
N GLY A 245 -1.12 -6.57 6.47
CA GLY A 245 -2.39 -7.12 6.96
C GLY A 245 -3.56 -6.79 6.04
N TYR A 246 -3.66 -5.53 5.61
CA TYR A 246 -4.68 -5.14 4.62
C TYR A 246 -4.49 -5.86 3.28
N SER A 247 -3.26 -5.95 2.78
CA SER A 247 -2.95 -6.66 1.53
C SER A 247 -3.30 -8.15 1.61
N ASP A 248 -3.05 -8.79 2.77
CA ASP A 248 -3.42 -10.20 2.98
C ASP A 248 -4.94 -10.34 3.05
N MET A 249 -5.66 -9.44 3.75
CA MET A 249 -7.12 -9.46 3.76
C MET A 249 -7.68 -9.28 2.34
N ALA A 250 -7.14 -8.36 1.55
CA ALA A 250 -7.53 -8.14 0.16
C ALA A 250 -7.29 -9.39 -0.70
N THR A 251 -6.12 -10.02 -0.57
CA THR A 251 -5.78 -11.27 -1.28
C THR A 251 -6.69 -12.42 -0.87
N GLY A 252 -6.98 -12.55 0.43
CA GLY A 252 -7.91 -13.54 0.95
C GLY A 252 -9.32 -13.38 0.40
N LEU A 253 -9.84 -12.15 0.38
CA LEU A 253 -11.13 -11.80 -0.24
C LEU A 253 -11.13 -12.10 -1.74
N GLY A 254 -10.04 -11.75 -2.44
CA GLY A 254 -9.86 -12.09 -3.85
C GLY A 254 -10.03 -13.59 -4.09
N LEU A 255 -9.31 -14.43 -3.35
CA LEU A 255 -9.40 -15.89 -3.47
C LEU A 255 -10.80 -16.43 -3.15
N MET A 256 -11.47 -15.89 -2.11
CA MET A 256 -12.86 -16.25 -1.82
C MET A 256 -13.82 -15.90 -2.95
N LEU A 257 -13.53 -14.87 -3.74
CA LEU A 257 -14.34 -14.43 -4.90
C LEU A 257 -13.84 -15.01 -6.23
N GLY A 258 -12.81 -15.85 -6.22
CA GLY A 258 -12.26 -16.54 -7.41
C GLY A 258 -11.18 -15.75 -8.13
N PHE A 259 -10.63 -14.67 -7.55
CA PHE A 259 -9.52 -13.88 -8.09
C PHE A 259 -8.19 -14.27 -7.45
N GLU A 260 -7.11 -14.19 -8.20
CA GLU A 260 -5.73 -14.31 -7.71
C GLU A 260 -5.03 -12.96 -7.82
N PHE A 261 -4.69 -12.38 -6.67
CA PHE A 261 -3.93 -11.15 -6.60
C PHE A 261 -2.44 -11.44 -6.39
N LEU A 262 -1.59 -10.59 -6.96
CA LEU A 262 -0.15 -10.67 -6.76
C LEU A 262 0.23 -10.30 -5.33
N ALA A 263 1.23 -11.00 -4.78
CA ALA A 263 1.75 -10.68 -3.46
C ALA A 263 2.33 -9.26 -3.43
N ASN A 264 2.01 -8.50 -2.38
CA ASN A 264 2.46 -7.13 -2.20
C ASN A 264 3.67 -7.01 -1.25
N PHE A 265 3.89 -8.02 -0.41
CA PHE A 265 4.99 -8.09 0.55
C PHE A 265 5.63 -9.48 0.58
N ASN A 266 6.96 -9.51 0.80
CA ASN A 266 7.71 -10.75 0.98
C ASN A 266 8.80 -10.58 2.04
N TYR A 267 8.40 -10.48 3.33
CA TYR A 267 9.29 -10.33 4.49
C TYR A 267 10.39 -9.26 4.26
N PRO A 268 10.03 -7.98 4.09
CA PRO A 268 10.98 -6.94 3.66
C PRO A 268 12.08 -6.68 4.69
N TYR A 269 11.85 -6.92 5.98
CA TYR A 269 12.83 -6.62 7.03
C TYR A 269 13.96 -7.65 7.16
N ILE A 270 13.92 -8.76 6.40
CA ILE A 270 15.07 -9.66 6.29
C ILE A 270 16.02 -9.30 5.15
N SER A 271 15.83 -8.15 4.50
CA SER A 271 16.66 -7.71 3.39
C SER A 271 18.07 -7.34 3.82
N LYS A 272 19.04 -7.53 2.92
CA LYS A 272 20.48 -7.25 3.13
C LYS A 272 20.96 -6.03 2.35
N SER A 273 20.04 -5.34 1.66
CA SER A 273 20.28 -4.10 0.94
C SER A 273 18.97 -3.35 0.72
N ILE A 274 19.04 -2.05 0.49
CA ILE A 274 17.88 -1.21 0.14
C ILE A 274 17.27 -1.67 -1.19
N THR A 275 18.12 -2.08 -2.15
CA THR A 275 17.64 -2.67 -3.41
C THR A 275 16.82 -3.94 -3.17
N GLU A 276 17.22 -4.81 -2.26
CA GLU A 276 16.47 -6.01 -1.91
C GLU A 276 15.19 -5.66 -1.14
N PHE A 277 15.25 -4.69 -0.22
CA PHE A 277 14.09 -4.21 0.53
C PHE A 277 12.95 -3.81 -0.42
N TRP A 278 13.22 -3.00 -1.44
CA TRP A 278 12.21 -2.55 -2.40
C TRP A 278 11.71 -3.64 -3.37
N ARG A 279 12.38 -4.76 -3.48
CA ARG A 279 11.87 -5.95 -4.17
C ARG A 279 10.88 -6.76 -3.31
N ARG A 280 10.84 -6.48 -2.02
CA ARG A 280 10.03 -7.19 -1.01
C ARG A 280 8.94 -6.33 -0.39
N TRP A 281 9.06 -5.01 -0.48
CA TRP A 281 8.13 -4.01 0.04
C TRP A 281 7.30 -3.44 -1.09
N HIS A 282 5.96 -3.40 -0.91
CA HIS A 282 4.99 -2.78 -1.83
C HIS A 282 5.27 -3.11 -3.30
N ILE A 283 5.33 -4.41 -3.60
CA ILE A 283 5.78 -4.96 -4.88
C ILE A 283 4.90 -4.45 -6.03
N SER A 284 3.59 -4.31 -5.81
CA SER A 284 2.66 -3.83 -6.82
C SER A 284 2.96 -2.39 -7.26
N LEU A 285 3.21 -1.47 -6.31
CA LEU A 285 3.59 -0.08 -6.61
C LEU A 285 4.93 -0.01 -7.34
N SER A 286 5.93 -0.74 -6.83
CA SER A 286 7.27 -0.79 -7.44
C SER A 286 7.20 -1.31 -8.89
N THR A 287 6.35 -2.32 -9.13
CA THR A 287 6.12 -2.88 -10.46
C THR A 287 5.40 -1.88 -11.36
N TRP A 288 4.40 -1.17 -10.84
CA TRP A 288 3.68 -0.14 -11.59
C TRP A 288 4.62 0.98 -12.04
N PHE A 289 5.38 1.59 -11.12
CA PHE A 289 6.36 2.63 -11.48
C PHE A 289 7.43 2.14 -12.45
N ARG A 290 7.87 0.89 -12.30
CA ARG A 290 8.83 0.30 -13.24
C ARG A 290 8.26 0.20 -14.65
N GLU A 291 7.04 -0.29 -14.81
CA GLU A 291 6.45 -0.59 -16.13
C GLU A 291 5.88 0.66 -16.80
N TYR A 292 5.28 1.57 -16.05
CA TYR A 292 4.58 2.73 -16.62
C TYR A 292 5.38 4.04 -16.56
N LEU A 293 6.45 4.11 -15.77
CA LEU A 293 7.30 5.31 -15.69
C LEU A 293 8.76 5.02 -16.02
N TYR A 294 9.42 4.11 -15.32
CA TYR A 294 10.86 3.88 -15.46
C TYR A 294 11.25 3.36 -16.86
N ILE A 295 10.59 2.31 -17.35
CA ILE A 295 10.88 1.72 -18.66
C ILE A 295 10.59 2.70 -19.79
N PRO A 296 9.44 3.42 -19.84
CA PRO A 296 9.18 4.44 -20.86
C PRO A 296 10.20 5.59 -20.89
N LEU A 297 10.78 5.96 -19.75
CA LEU A 297 11.85 6.97 -19.67
C LEU A 297 13.21 6.48 -20.23
N GLY A 298 13.32 5.19 -20.61
CA GLY A 298 14.53 4.55 -21.12
C GLY A 298 15.15 3.52 -20.16
N GLY A 299 14.60 3.39 -18.93
CA GLY A 299 15.06 2.41 -17.94
C GLY A 299 16.56 2.54 -17.65
N ASN A 300 17.28 1.40 -17.73
CA ASN A 300 18.73 1.31 -17.58
C ASN A 300 19.47 1.14 -18.93
N ARG A 301 18.75 1.22 -20.06
CA ARG A 301 19.31 1.07 -21.41
C ARG A 301 19.61 2.44 -22.03
N CYS A 302 20.26 3.34 -21.27
CA CYS A 302 20.56 4.70 -21.66
C CYS A 302 21.89 5.15 -21.02
N SER A 303 22.36 6.38 -21.31
CA SER A 303 23.56 6.94 -20.69
C SER A 303 23.44 7.03 -19.17
N LYS A 304 24.56 6.98 -18.45
CA LYS A 304 24.55 7.07 -16.97
C LYS A 304 23.83 8.30 -16.42
N PRO A 305 24.01 9.54 -16.94
CA PRO A 305 23.25 10.71 -16.47
C PRO A 305 21.74 10.56 -16.68
N ARG A 306 21.33 10.05 -17.85
CA ARG A 306 19.91 9.81 -18.15
C ARG A 306 19.32 8.74 -17.23
N TRP A 307 20.05 7.68 -16.95
CA TRP A 307 19.63 6.64 -16.01
C TRP A 307 19.47 7.18 -14.58
N MET A 308 20.41 8.04 -14.11
CA MET A 308 20.29 8.72 -12.81
C MET A 308 19.02 9.59 -12.77
N PHE A 309 18.79 10.38 -13.82
CA PHE A 309 17.58 11.18 -13.95
C PHE A 309 16.31 10.33 -13.92
N ASN A 310 16.27 9.20 -14.64
CA ASN A 310 15.13 8.29 -14.61
C ASN A 310 14.83 7.79 -13.19
N LEU A 311 15.87 7.42 -12.42
CA LEU A 311 15.71 7.00 -11.02
C LEU A 311 15.25 8.15 -10.13
N LEU A 312 15.79 9.35 -10.31
CA LEU A 312 15.34 10.54 -9.57
C LEU A 312 13.85 10.80 -9.80
N VAL A 313 13.40 10.81 -11.05
CA VAL A 313 11.98 11.02 -11.39
C VAL A 313 11.10 9.95 -10.76
N VAL A 314 11.48 8.67 -10.83
CA VAL A 314 10.70 7.57 -10.23
C VAL A 314 10.59 7.74 -8.71
N TRP A 315 11.69 8.04 -8.02
CA TRP A 315 11.68 8.14 -6.57
C TRP A 315 11.01 9.43 -6.06
N ALA A 316 11.17 10.55 -6.78
CA ALA A 316 10.41 11.77 -6.51
C ALA A 316 8.90 11.53 -6.69
N ALA A 317 8.51 10.89 -7.81
CA ALA A 317 7.11 10.53 -8.06
C ALA A 317 6.57 9.54 -7.02
N THR A 318 7.37 8.55 -6.58
CA THR A 318 6.99 7.62 -5.52
C THR A 318 6.75 8.36 -4.20
N GLY A 319 7.63 9.29 -3.83
CA GLY A 319 7.45 10.11 -2.63
C GLY A 319 6.18 10.95 -2.70
N ILE A 320 6.01 11.73 -3.77
CA ILE A 320 4.82 12.57 -3.99
C ILE A 320 3.53 11.72 -4.01
N TRP A 321 3.56 10.53 -4.59
CA TRP A 321 2.39 9.65 -4.64
C TRP A 321 1.90 9.25 -3.24
N HIS A 322 2.81 9.07 -2.27
CA HIS A 322 2.43 8.72 -0.89
C HIS A 322 1.66 9.85 -0.20
N GLY A 323 1.99 11.12 -0.43
CA GLY A 323 1.27 12.20 0.23
C GLY A 323 1.65 13.59 -0.28
N ALA A 324 0.73 14.53 -0.09
CA ALA A 324 0.91 15.94 -0.43
C ALA A 324 1.60 16.70 0.71
N SER A 325 2.85 16.32 1.00
CA SER A 325 3.70 16.97 1.99
C SER A 325 5.17 16.81 1.65
N TRP A 326 6.00 17.76 2.09
CA TRP A 326 7.43 17.82 1.78
C TRP A 326 8.23 16.64 2.37
N ASN A 327 7.79 16.08 3.49
CA ASN A 327 8.45 14.91 4.11
C ASN A 327 8.39 13.69 3.19
N TYR A 328 7.30 13.48 2.43
CA TYR A 328 7.20 12.36 1.48
C TYR A 328 8.14 12.55 0.28
N LEU A 329 8.27 13.78 -0.22
CA LEU A 329 9.26 14.07 -1.27
C LEU A 329 10.68 13.83 -0.75
N LEU A 330 11.00 14.31 0.48
CA LEU A 330 12.28 14.07 1.12
C LEU A 330 12.55 12.57 1.31
N TRP A 331 11.54 11.81 1.71
CA TRP A 331 11.61 10.36 1.84
C TRP A 331 11.92 9.66 0.50
N GLY A 332 11.27 10.08 -0.57
CA GLY A 332 11.59 9.58 -1.91
C GLY A 332 13.02 9.90 -2.34
N LEU A 333 13.47 11.14 -2.15
CA LEU A 333 14.84 11.56 -2.45
C LEU A 333 15.88 10.83 -1.58
N TYR A 334 15.57 10.56 -0.33
CA TYR A 334 16.40 9.75 0.56
C TYR A 334 16.67 8.36 -0.02
N PHE A 335 15.63 7.65 -0.49
CA PHE A 335 15.81 6.35 -1.14
C PHE A 335 16.51 6.45 -2.49
N PHE A 336 16.28 7.52 -3.25
CA PHE A 336 17.06 7.77 -4.47
C PHE A 336 18.55 7.80 -4.16
N VAL A 337 18.98 8.58 -3.15
CA VAL A 337 20.41 8.69 -2.76
C VAL A 337 20.96 7.33 -2.34
N LEU A 338 20.27 6.60 -1.46
CA LEU A 338 20.71 5.29 -0.99
C LEU A 338 20.87 4.28 -2.14
N LEU A 339 19.92 4.24 -3.06
CA LEU A 339 19.98 3.35 -4.21
C LEU A 339 21.09 3.74 -5.18
N MET A 340 21.38 5.04 -5.34
CA MET A 340 22.53 5.49 -6.11
C MET A 340 23.83 5.02 -5.47
N MET A 341 24.00 5.20 -4.16
CA MET A 341 25.17 4.70 -3.42
C MET A 341 25.32 3.19 -3.57
N GLU A 342 24.24 2.41 -3.41
CA GLU A 342 24.28 0.96 -3.61
C GLU A 342 24.73 0.57 -5.02
N LYS A 343 24.16 1.20 -6.04
CA LYS A 343 24.43 0.86 -7.44
C LYS A 343 25.83 1.25 -7.88
N PHE A 344 26.40 2.34 -7.35
CA PHE A 344 27.75 2.76 -7.71
C PHE A 344 28.85 1.92 -7.05
N PHE A 345 28.75 1.64 -5.77
CA PHE A 345 29.82 0.97 -5.03
C PHE A 345 29.36 0.08 -3.87
N LEU A 346 28.34 0.50 -3.10
CA LEU A 346 28.03 -0.10 -1.82
C LEU A 346 27.51 -1.53 -1.94
N LEU A 347 26.73 -1.83 -2.98
CA LEU A 347 26.18 -3.18 -3.21
C LEU A 347 27.30 -4.23 -3.39
N ASN A 348 28.40 -3.85 -4.01
CA ASN A 348 29.56 -4.75 -4.17
C ASN A 348 30.31 -4.98 -2.84
N LEU A 349 30.34 -3.98 -1.97
CA LEU A 349 30.88 -4.11 -0.61
C LEU A 349 30.00 -5.00 0.25
N LEU A 350 28.67 -4.75 0.25
CA LEU A 350 27.70 -5.55 1.00
C LEU A 350 27.70 -7.02 0.59
N LYS A 351 27.89 -7.34 -0.70
CA LYS A 351 28.00 -8.73 -1.18
C LYS A 351 29.22 -9.47 -0.64
N LYS A 352 30.29 -8.76 -0.32
CA LYS A 352 31.54 -9.33 0.23
C LYS A 352 31.52 -9.38 1.77
N ALA A 353 30.66 -8.60 2.41
CA ALA A 353 30.54 -8.52 3.86
C ALA A 353 29.68 -9.68 4.41
N PRO A 354 29.82 -10.05 5.69
CA PRO A 354 28.91 -10.96 6.36
C PRO A 354 27.44 -10.52 6.25
N ALA A 355 26.52 -11.46 6.13
CA ALA A 355 25.10 -11.18 5.98
C ALA A 355 24.54 -10.22 7.05
N LEU A 356 25.05 -10.32 8.28
CA LEU A 356 24.67 -9.46 9.41
C LEU A 356 24.91 -7.97 9.09
N VAL A 357 26.02 -7.64 8.45
CA VAL A 357 26.34 -6.25 8.06
C VAL A 357 25.29 -5.71 7.11
N GLY A 358 24.86 -6.51 6.11
CA GLY A 358 23.78 -6.14 5.20
C GLY A 358 22.44 -5.92 5.92
N HIS A 359 22.10 -6.78 6.89
CA HIS A 359 20.88 -6.61 7.67
C HIS A 359 20.91 -5.35 8.54
N VAL A 360 22.01 -5.12 9.28
CA VAL A 360 22.17 -3.92 10.12
C VAL A 360 22.11 -2.65 9.28
N TYR A 361 22.86 -2.61 8.17
CA TYR A 361 22.79 -1.51 7.20
C TYR A 361 21.37 -1.24 6.74
N THR A 362 20.68 -2.26 6.25
CA THR A 362 19.34 -2.10 5.67
C THR A 362 18.34 -1.64 6.73
N LEU A 363 18.31 -2.30 7.90
CA LEU A 363 17.39 -1.96 8.97
C LEU A 363 17.63 -0.55 9.51
N PHE A 364 18.90 -0.14 9.69
CA PHE A 364 19.22 1.20 10.15
C PHE A 364 18.64 2.28 9.21
N PHE A 365 18.92 2.18 7.91
CA PHE A 365 18.42 3.18 6.96
C PHE A 365 16.91 3.09 6.75
N VAL A 366 16.31 1.92 6.86
CA VAL A 366 14.85 1.76 6.82
C VAL A 366 14.19 2.38 8.04
N LEU A 367 14.73 2.18 9.26
CA LEU A 367 14.21 2.85 10.47
C LEU A 367 14.26 4.38 10.33
N VAL A 368 15.40 4.93 9.92
CA VAL A 368 15.51 6.39 9.68
C VAL A 368 14.50 6.85 8.63
N SER A 369 14.29 6.08 7.56
CA SER A 369 13.30 6.42 6.54
C SER A 369 11.88 6.47 7.09
N TRP A 370 11.52 5.58 8.03
CA TRP A 370 10.21 5.59 8.64
C TRP A 370 10.01 6.75 9.60
N ALA A 371 11.05 7.25 10.25
CA ALA A 371 10.97 8.51 11.00
C ALA A 371 10.63 9.69 10.06
N ILE A 372 11.31 9.78 8.89
CA ILE A 372 11.01 10.81 7.87
C ILE A 372 9.57 10.67 7.36
N PHE A 373 9.11 9.45 7.14
CA PHE A 373 7.76 9.19 6.63
C PHE A 373 6.65 9.49 7.65
N GLY A 374 6.84 9.13 8.92
CA GLY A 374 5.83 9.22 9.98
C GLY A 374 5.64 10.60 10.58
N LEU A 375 6.57 11.54 10.34
CA LEU A 375 6.58 12.88 10.90
C LEU A 375 6.42 13.94 9.79
N GLU A 376 5.18 14.38 9.57
CA GLU A 376 4.86 15.31 8.48
C GLU A 376 5.34 16.74 8.74
N ASN A 377 5.34 17.17 10.01
CA ASN A 377 5.81 18.49 10.42
C ASN A 377 7.36 18.53 10.43
N PHE A 378 7.96 19.40 9.62
CA PHE A 378 9.42 19.50 9.48
C PHE A 378 10.12 19.91 10.78
N THR A 379 9.50 20.78 11.59
CA THR A 379 10.05 21.18 12.88
C THR A 379 10.10 19.99 13.83
N GLN A 380 9.01 19.23 13.89
CA GLN A 380 8.95 18.01 14.69
C GLN A 380 9.93 16.94 14.17
N LEU A 381 9.98 16.72 12.85
CA LEU A 381 10.91 15.77 12.22
C LEU A 381 12.37 16.11 12.56
N THR A 382 12.76 17.36 12.37
CA THR A 382 14.15 17.77 12.63
C THR A 382 14.51 17.65 14.12
N ALA A 383 13.61 18.03 15.01
CA ALA A 383 13.78 17.87 16.46
C ALA A 383 13.88 16.39 16.85
N TYR A 384 13.00 15.55 16.34
CA TYR A 384 13.00 14.11 16.61
C TYR A 384 14.27 13.42 16.10
N LEU A 385 14.72 13.74 14.88
CA LEU A 385 15.98 13.23 14.35
C LEU A 385 17.19 13.70 15.20
N LYS A 386 17.23 14.96 15.65
CA LYS A 386 18.28 15.43 16.56
C LYS A 386 18.32 14.59 17.83
N VAL A 387 17.16 14.31 18.43
CA VAL A 387 17.07 13.41 19.60
C VAL A 387 17.58 12.01 19.28
N MET A 388 17.12 11.40 18.20
CA MET A 388 17.56 10.04 17.78
C MET A 388 19.08 9.92 17.67
N PHE A 389 19.76 10.97 17.22
CA PHE A 389 21.22 10.97 17.05
C PHE A 389 21.99 11.62 18.21
N GLY A 390 21.35 11.84 19.35
CA GLY A 390 21.98 12.38 20.54
C GLY A 390 22.37 13.87 20.47
N LEU A 391 21.84 14.59 19.45
CA LEU A 391 22.11 16.02 19.24
C LEU A 391 21.09 16.93 19.94
N GLY A 392 20.10 16.36 20.63
CA GLY A 392 19.00 17.10 21.26
C GLY A 392 19.29 17.57 22.69
N GLY A 393 20.45 17.27 23.27
CA GLY A 393 20.76 17.59 24.67
C GLY A 393 19.93 16.77 25.68
N VAL A 394 19.33 15.69 25.28
CA VAL A 394 18.48 14.81 26.11
C VAL A 394 19.24 13.59 26.62
N PRO A 395 18.81 12.93 27.71
CA PRO A 395 19.47 11.74 28.22
C PRO A 395 19.36 10.56 27.28
N LEU A 396 20.29 9.60 27.40
CA LEU A 396 20.28 8.36 26.61
C LEU A 396 19.07 7.48 26.96
N ILE A 397 18.77 7.36 28.23
CA ILE A 397 17.70 6.53 28.82
C ILE A 397 17.06 7.25 30.00
N ASN A 398 15.82 6.88 30.35
CA ASN A 398 15.12 7.31 31.56
C ASN A 398 14.28 6.16 32.13
N GLY A 399 13.61 6.38 33.27
CA GLY A 399 12.75 5.36 33.89
C GLY A 399 11.54 4.95 33.05
N GLU A 400 10.97 5.88 32.28
CA GLU A 400 9.83 5.62 31.39
C GLU A 400 10.17 4.63 30.27
N LEU A 401 11.40 4.70 29.73
CA LEU A 401 11.87 3.75 28.74
C LEU A 401 11.77 2.30 29.25
N GLY A 402 12.18 2.08 30.52
CA GLY A 402 12.10 0.75 31.15
C GLY A 402 10.66 0.26 31.27
N TYR A 403 9.73 1.13 31.61
CA TYR A 403 8.31 0.83 31.66
C TYR A 403 7.74 0.46 30.28
N TYR A 404 7.93 1.28 29.26
CA TYR A 404 7.43 1.00 27.92
C TYR A 404 8.08 -0.25 27.31
N LEU A 405 9.40 -0.41 27.51
CA LEU A 405 10.10 -1.58 26.99
C LEU A 405 9.57 -2.86 27.63
N SER A 406 9.40 -2.93 28.96
CA SER A 406 8.87 -4.11 29.63
C SER A 406 7.42 -4.41 29.22
N SER A 407 6.59 -3.40 29.08
CA SER A 407 5.18 -3.54 28.69
C SER A 407 4.99 -4.02 27.26
N TYR A 408 5.82 -3.52 26.32
CA TYR A 408 5.69 -3.83 24.91
C TYR A 408 6.65 -4.90 24.37
N LEU A 409 7.63 -5.36 25.18
CA LEU A 409 8.60 -6.37 24.76
C LEU A 409 7.97 -7.64 24.19
N PRO A 410 6.91 -8.23 24.78
CA PRO A 410 6.29 -9.43 24.22
C PRO A 410 5.77 -9.22 22.81
N ILE A 411 5.04 -8.11 22.56
CA ILE A 411 4.48 -7.84 21.24
C ILE A 411 5.56 -7.46 20.22
N LEU A 412 6.62 -6.76 20.64
CA LEU A 412 7.76 -6.44 19.79
C LEU A 412 8.51 -7.70 19.35
N CYS A 413 8.69 -8.68 20.26
CA CYS A 413 9.25 -9.99 19.93
C CYS A 413 8.37 -10.76 18.94
N VAL A 414 7.05 -10.78 19.16
CA VAL A 414 6.10 -11.39 18.22
C VAL A 414 6.17 -10.70 16.85
N ALA A 415 6.20 -9.37 16.81
CA ALA A 415 6.33 -8.60 15.57
C ALA A 415 7.65 -8.89 14.84
N ALA A 416 8.76 -8.98 15.56
CA ALA A 416 10.05 -9.34 14.98
C ALA A 416 10.04 -10.74 14.36
N LEU A 417 9.53 -11.75 15.07
CA LEU A 417 9.40 -13.13 14.57
C LEU A 417 8.44 -13.21 13.36
N ALA A 418 7.28 -12.54 13.44
CA ALA A 418 6.30 -12.50 12.36
C ALA A 418 6.79 -11.72 11.11
N SER A 419 7.81 -10.87 11.26
CA SER A 419 8.50 -10.21 10.13
C SER A 419 9.45 -11.14 9.37
N THR A 420 9.58 -12.41 9.78
CA THR A 420 10.43 -13.44 9.16
C THR A 420 9.59 -14.60 8.61
N PRO A 421 10.11 -15.40 7.67
CA PRO A 421 9.42 -16.57 7.15
C PRO A 421 9.36 -17.76 8.13
N LEU A 422 9.88 -17.60 9.35
CA LEU A 422 10.05 -18.68 10.31
C LEU A 422 8.72 -19.38 10.63
N GLY A 423 7.66 -18.63 10.94
CA GLY A 423 6.34 -19.18 11.26
C GLY A 423 5.77 -20.02 10.12
N VAL A 424 5.83 -19.50 8.89
CA VAL A 424 5.36 -20.22 7.69
C VAL A 424 6.25 -21.44 7.41
N SER A 425 7.56 -21.33 7.61
CA SER A 425 8.50 -22.46 7.44
C SER A 425 8.20 -23.60 8.43
N LEU A 426 7.93 -23.26 9.69
CA LEU A 426 7.55 -24.25 10.71
C LEU A 426 6.20 -24.91 10.39
N TYR A 427 5.19 -24.10 10.00
CA TYR A 427 3.89 -24.61 9.58
C TYR A 427 4.01 -25.64 8.44
N ARG A 428 4.78 -25.31 7.39
CA ARG A 428 4.99 -26.20 6.23
C ARG A 428 5.75 -27.49 6.54
N ARG A 429 6.53 -27.53 7.63
CA ARG A 429 7.23 -28.76 8.08
C ARG A 429 6.32 -29.71 8.83
N GLY A 430 5.16 -29.25 9.30
CA GLY A 430 4.17 -30.09 9.98
C GLY A 430 3.54 -31.11 9.01
N SER A 431 3.09 -32.24 9.55
CA SER A 431 2.28 -33.19 8.77
C SER A 431 0.97 -32.52 8.31
N VAL A 432 0.33 -33.06 7.27
CA VAL A 432 -0.94 -32.52 6.72
C VAL A 432 -2.00 -32.36 7.83
N ARG A 433 -2.10 -33.34 8.76
CA ARG A 433 -3.03 -33.26 9.90
C ARG A 433 -2.70 -32.09 10.84
N VAL A 434 -1.42 -31.87 11.14
CA VAL A 434 -0.97 -30.73 11.98
C VAL A 434 -1.29 -29.41 11.28
N GLN A 435 -1.05 -29.31 9.98
CA GLN A 435 -1.38 -28.11 9.19
C GLN A 435 -2.88 -27.82 9.20
N GLN A 436 -3.72 -28.85 9.03
CA GLN A 436 -5.18 -28.70 9.07
C GLN A 436 -5.68 -28.25 10.45
N VAL A 437 -5.20 -28.88 11.53
CA VAL A 437 -5.57 -28.47 12.90
C VAL A 437 -5.10 -27.05 13.19
N ALA A 438 -3.85 -26.72 12.87
CA ALA A 438 -3.30 -25.38 13.07
C ALA A 438 -4.09 -24.32 12.27
N CYS A 439 -4.48 -24.63 11.03
CA CYS A 439 -5.33 -23.75 10.22
C CYS A 439 -6.71 -23.54 10.86
N THR A 440 -7.37 -24.61 11.31
CA THR A 440 -8.68 -24.52 11.96
C THR A 440 -8.61 -23.70 13.24
N VAL A 441 -7.60 -23.96 14.08
CA VAL A 441 -7.38 -23.19 15.32
C VAL A 441 -7.11 -21.73 15.01
N LEU A 442 -6.26 -21.41 14.02
CA LEU A 442 -5.96 -20.04 13.61
C LEU A 442 -7.21 -19.32 13.17
N VAL A 443 -8.07 -19.95 12.36
CA VAL A 443 -9.30 -19.33 11.85
C VAL A 443 -10.30 -19.11 12.99
N VAL A 444 -10.60 -20.15 13.78
CA VAL A 444 -11.63 -20.07 14.81
C VAL A 444 -11.18 -19.22 16.01
N ALA A 445 -10.04 -19.54 16.61
CA ALA A 445 -9.53 -18.77 17.74
C ALA A 445 -9.14 -17.34 17.31
N GLY A 446 -8.54 -17.19 16.11
CA GLY A 446 -8.23 -15.88 15.52
C GLY A 446 -9.48 -15.03 15.35
N LEU A 447 -10.59 -15.58 14.84
CA LEU A 447 -11.84 -14.85 14.70
C LEU A 447 -12.39 -14.39 16.06
N VAL A 448 -12.40 -15.27 17.05
CA VAL A 448 -12.88 -14.94 18.41
C VAL A 448 -12.02 -13.83 19.02
N VAL A 449 -10.70 -13.97 19.01
CA VAL A 449 -9.78 -12.97 19.58
C VAL A 449 -9.85 -11.65 18.83
N CYS A 450 -9.83 -11.67 17.49
CA CYS A 450 -9.95 -10.45 16.68
C CYS A 450 -11.31 -9.76 16.91
N THR A 451 -12.40 -10.52 17.06
CA THR A 451 -13.72 -9.94 17.37
C THR A 451 -13.71 -9.30 18.76
N ALA A 452 -13.11 -9.93 19.77
CA ALA A 452 -12.96 -9.34 21.10
C ALA A 452 -12.22 -8.00 21.04
N TYR A 453 -11.09 -7.95 20.31
CA TYR A 453 -10.34 -6.69 20.07
C TYR A 453 -11.15 -5.62 19.35
N LEU A 454 -12.00 -6.01 18.39
CA LEU A 454 -12.85 -5.06 17.66
C LEU A 454 -14.01 -4.50 18.50
N VAL A 455 -14.50 -5.25 19.47
CA VAL A 455 -15.59 -4.82 20.36
C VAL A 455 -15.05 -3.95 21.50
N ASP A 456 -13.89 -4.33 22.07
CA ASP A 456 -13.26 -3.63 23.18
C ASP A 456 -12.48 -2.38 22.73
N GLY A 457 -11.80 -2.45 21.59
CA GLY A 457 -10.84 -1.44 21.16
C GLY A 457 -11.46 -0.31 20.34
N THR A 458 -11.29 0.95 20.82
CA THR A 458 -11.59 2.16 20.04
C THR A 458 -10.43 2.55 19.09
N TYR A 459 -9.21 2.08 19.37
CA TYR A 459 -8.02 2.37 18.56
C TYR A 459 -7.90 1.40 17.39
N ASN A 460 -8.34 1.85 16.23
CA ASN A 460 -8.25 1.08 14.98
C ASN A 460 -7.88 2.01 13.81
N PRO A 461 -6.71 2.67 13.87
CA PRO A 461 -6.27 3.53 12.80
C PRO A 461 -5.98 2.70 11.54
N PHE A 462 -6.17 3.30 10.38
CA PHE A 462 -5.68 2.77 9.12
C PHE A 462 -4.77 3.83 8.50
N LEU A 463 -3.48 3.54 8.49
CA LEU A 463 -2.47 4.54 8.10
C LEU A 463 -2.68 5.07 6.68
N TYR A 464 -3.12 4.22 5.76
CA TYR A 464 -3.33 4.59 4.36
C TYR A 464 -4.49 5.57 4.10
N PHE A 465 -5.36 5.83 5.08
CA PHE A 465 -6.36 6.90 4.95
C PHE A 465 -5.78 8.30 5.13
N ARG A 466 -4.54 8.38 5.59
CA ARG A 466 -3.86 9.66 5.80
C ARG A 466 -2.98 10.08 4.61
N PHE A 467 -2.80 9.20 3.61
CA PHE A 467 -1.85 9.38 2.50
C PHE A 467 -2.52 9.63 1.15
#